data_8e5e69c27161546d91165e6e980839f4
#
_entry.id   8e5e69c27161546d91165e6e980839f4
#
_cell.length_a   1.000
_cell.length_b   1.000
_cell.length_c   1.000
_cell.angle_alpha   90.00
_cell.angle_beta   90.00
_cell.angle_gamma   90.00
#
_symmetry.space_group_name_H-M   'P 1'
#
loop_
_entity.id
_entity.type
_entity.pdbx_description
1 polymer ?
#
loop_
_entity_poly.entity_id
_entity_poly.type
_entity_poly.pdbx_seq_one_letter_code
_entity_poly.pdbx_strand_id
1 'polypeptide(L)'
;MKTCVAGYPRIGHRRELKKAEEAFFRGEIGERELLETARSIRRENWERLRESGIDSIPSNDFSLYDNVLDAACLIGAIPERYANAGLSPLRAYFAMARGDAEADIKALPMRKWFTTNYHYIVPELADGSRLRLSGDKPFEEYREALELGIRTRPFIV
;
A
#
# COMPACT_ATOMS: atom_id res chain seq x y z
N MET A 1 28.12 12.19 -8.19
CA MET A 1 26.68 12.39 -8.44
C MET A 1 25.96 11.22 -7.77
N LYS A 2 24.86 11.46 -7.04
CA LYS A 2 24.08 10.38 -6.43
C LYS A 2 22.89 10.04 -7.30
N THR A 3 22.63 8.76 -7.48
CA THR A 3 21.48 8.23 -8.21
C THR A 3 20.29 7.99 -7.27
N CYS A 4 19.07 8.26 -7.73
CA CYS A 4 17.86 7.95 -6.98
C CYS A 4 16.72 7.56 -7.90
N VAL A 5 15.76 6.81 -7.36
CA VAL A 5 14.48 6.51 -8.01
C VAL A 5 13.34 6.91 -7.07
N ALA A 6 12.23 7.35 -7.64
CA ALA A 6 11.05 7.76 -6.86
C ALA A 6 10.26 6.54 -6.32
N GLY A 7 10.26 5.46 -7.08
CA GLY A 7 9.58 4.21 -6.74
C GLY A 7 9.97 3.10 -7.71
N TYR A 8 9.48 1.88 -7.44
CA TYR A 8 9.71 0.71 -8.27
C TYR A 8 8.39 -0.02 -8.55
N PRO A 9 8.22 -0.68 -9.72
CA PRO A 9 6.99 -1.40 -10.03
C PRO A 9 6.63 -2.46 -8.98
N ARG A 10 5.42 -2.36 -8.43
CA ARG A 10 4.94 -3.23 -7.35
C ARG A 10 4.37 -4.56 -7.80
N ILE A 11 4.08 -4.71 -9.10
CA ILE A 11 3.32 -5.85 -9.60
C ILE A 11 4.05 -7.20 -9.49
N GLY A 12 5.39 -7.17 -9.35
CA GLY A 12 6.24 -8.34 -9.44
C GLY A 12 6.58 -8.71 -10.90
N HIS A 13 7.69 -9.43 -11.09
CA HIS A 13 8.20 -9.78 -12.43
C HIS A 13 7.23 -10.64 -13.24
N ARG A 14 6.50 -11.54 -12.57
CA ARG A 14 5.50 -12.45 -13.17
C ARG A 14 4.07 -12.08 -12.76
N ARG A 15 3.85 -10.84 -12.34
CA ARG A 15 2.57 -10.32 -11.86
C ARG A 15 2.09 -11.01 -10.58
N GLU A 16 3.03 -11.35 -9.70
CA GLU A 16 2.79 -12.10 -8.46
C GLU A 16 1.78 -11.37 -7.57
N LEU A 17 1.95 -10.06 -7.38
CA LEU A 17 1.01 -9.27 -6.56
C LEU A 17 -0.41 -9.36 -7.11
N LYS A 18 -0.60 -9.15 -8.41
CA LYS A 18 -1.93 -9.22 -9.01
C LYS A 18 -2.59 -10.58 -8.79
N LYS A 19 -1.83 -11.66 -9.00
CA LYS A 19 -2.35 -13.03 -8.81
C LYS A 19 -2.72 -13.29 -7.35
N ALA A 20 -1.89 -12.83 -6.40
CA ALA A 20 -2.17 -12.96 -4.98
C ALA A 20 -3.39 -12.14 -4.56
N GLU A 21 -3.52 -10.89 -5.01
CA GLU A 21 -4.70 -10.07 -4.76
C GLU A 21 -5.98 -10.71 -5.32
N GLU A 22 -5.95 -11.21 -6.56
CA GLU A 22 -7.09 -11.89 -7.17
C GLU A 22 -7.47 -13.18 -6.41
N ALA A 23 -6.48 -13.96 -5.97
CA ALA A 23 -6.71 -15.15 -5.15
C ALA A 23 -7.29 -14.80 -3.76
N PHE A 24 -6.77 -13.74 -3.14
CA PHE A 24 -7.30 -13.21 -1.88
C PHE A 24 -8.76 -12.77 -2.02
N PHE A 25 -9.12 -12.04 -3.07
CA PHE A 25 -10.49 -11.60 -3.32
C PHE A 25 -11.47 -12.75 -3.63
N ARG A 26 -10.95 -13.90 -4.10
CA ARG A 26 -11.75 -15.12 -4.26
C ARG A 26 -11.78 -16.00 -3.01
N GLY A 27 -11.09 -15.59 -1.93
CA GLY A 27 -10.99 -16.39 -0.70
C GLY A 27 -10.11 -17.64 -0.82
N GLU A 28 -9.27 -17.73 -1.86
CA GLU A 28 -8.37 -18.87 -2.09
C GLU A 28 -7.12 -18.80 -1.21
N ILE A 29 -6.69 -17.59 -0.83
CA ILE A 29 -5.60 -17.36 0.10
C ILE A 29 -6.03 -16.41 1.22
N GLY A 30 -5.33 -16.48 2.37
CA GLY A 30 -5.56 -15.58 3.51
C GLY A 30 -4.70 -14.31 3.46
N GLU A 31 -4.98 -13.39 4.39
CA GLU A 31 -4.23 -12.13 4.53
C GLU A 31 -2.73 -12.35 4.69
N ARG A 32 -2.33 -13.33 5.51
CA ARG A 32 -0.92 -13.64 5.74
C ARG A 32 -0.20 -13.97 4.45
N GLU A 33 -0.76 -14.82 3.61
CA GLU A 33 -0.13 -15.24 2.36
C GLU A 33 -0.03 -14.09 1.35
N LEU A 34 -1.05 -13.23 1.27
CA LEU A 34 -0.99 -12.00 0.47
C LEU A 34 0.14 -11.09 0.94
N LEU A 35 0.25 -10.85 2.26
CA LEU A 35 1.27 -9.98 2.84
C LEU A 35 2.68 -10.57 2.69
N GLU A 36 2.85 -11.89 2.81
CA GLU A 36 4.13 -12.58 2.55
C GLU A 36 4.55 -12.44 1.08
N THR A 37 3.60 -12.57 0.15
CA THR A 37 3.87 -12.33 -1.28
C THR A 37 4.31 -10.88 -1.53
N ALA A 38 3.61 -9.92 -0.95
CA ALA A 38 3.97 -8.50 -1.04
C ALA A 38 5.37 -8.23 -0.47
N ARG A 39 5.68 -8.84 0.68
CA ARG A 39 7.00 -8.75 1.33
C ARG A 39 8.11 -9.31 0.43
N SER A 40 7.89 -10.47 -0.18
CA SER A 40 8.86 -11.07 -1.10
C SER A 40 9.17 -10.16 -2.27
N ILE A 41 8.15 -9.56 -2.88
CA ILE A 41 8.33 -8.64 -4.00
C ILE A 41 9.11 -7.38 -3.58
N ARG A 42 8.82 -6.80 -2.40
CA ARG A 42 9.57 -5.65 -1.89
C ARG A 42 11.05 -5.97 -1.71
N ARG A 43 11.35 -7.11 -1.11
CA ARG A 43 12.74 -7.57 -0.90
C ARG A 43 13.49 -7.72 -2.22
N GLU A 44 12.90 -8.39 -3.20
CA GLU A 44 13.47 -8.52 -4.54
C GLU A 44 13.71 -7.17 -5.22
N ASN A 45 12.77 -6.23 -5.08
CA ASN A 45 12.88 -4.89 -5.65
C ASN A 45 14.05 -4.12 -5.02
N TRP A 46 14.19 -4.15 -3.70
CA TRP A 46 15.30 -3.48 -3.00
C TRP A 46 16.66 -4.08 -3.34
N GLU A 47 16.77 -5.41 -3.39
CA GLU A 47 18.00 -6.11 -3.78
C GLU A 47 18.39 -5.75 -5.22
N ARG A 48 17.44 -5.74 -6.14
CA ARG A 48 17.65 -5.35 -7.53
C ARG A 48 18.12 -3.91 -7.68
N LEU A 49 17.52 -2.98 -6.96
CA LEU A 49 17.93 -1.57 -6.96
C LEU A 49 19.34 -1.41 -6.40
N ARG A 50 19.68 -2.11 -5.32
CA ARG A 50 21.03 -2.13 -4.76
C ARG A 50 22.05 -2.68 -5.76
N GLU A 51 21.76 -3.82 -6.39
CA GLU A 51 22.62 -4.45 -7.40
C GLU A 51 22.82 -3.58 -8.63
N SER A 52 21.83 -2.77 -8.98
CA SER A 52 21.88 -1.78 -10.06
C SER A 52 22.67 -0.51 -9.69
N GLY A 53 23.21 -0.41 -8.49
CA GLY A 53 24.03 0.71 -8.05
C GLY A 53 23.23 1.99 -7.75
N ILE A 54 21.96 1.86 -7.36
CA ILE A 54 21.15 3.02 -6.94
C ILE A 54 21.56 3.43 -5.52
N ASP A 55 21.97 4.70 -5.36
CA ASP A 55 22.41 5.25 -4.07
C ASP A 55 21.26 5.49 -3.09
N SER A 56 20.10 5.95 -3.60
CA SER A 56 18.93 6.29 -2.79
C SER A 56 17.75 5.42 -3.20
N ILE A 57 17.57 4.32 -2.48
CA ILE A 57 16.53 3.32 -2.71
C ILE A 57 15.26 3.73 -1.94
N PRO A 58 14.08 3.71 -2.56
CA PRO A 58 12.84 4.04 -1.87
C PRO A 58 12.33 2.90 -0.99
N SER A 59 11.52 3.24 0.02
CA SER A 59 10.58 2.36 0.70
C SER A 59 9.25 3.09 0.86
N ASN A 60 8.19 2.40 1.26
CA ASN A 60 6.83 2.92 1.33
C ASN A 60 6.26 3.41 -0.02
N ASP A 61 6.94 3.12 -1.12
CA ASP A 61 6.47 3.30 -2.49
C ASP A 61 5.62 2.11 -2.98
N PHE A 62 5.75 0.97 -2.30
CA PHE A 62 4.95 -0.22 -2.56
C PHE A 62 3.57 -0.09 -1.92
N SER A 63 2.51 -0.27 -2.69
CA SER A 63 1.13 -0.25 -2.23
C SER A 63 0.39 -1.50 -2.69
N LEU A 64 -0.50 -2.05 -1.87
CA LEU A 64 -1.38 -3.13 -2.28
C LEU A 64 -2.46 -2.63 -3.26
N TYR A 65 -2.86 -1.38 -3.16
CA TYR A 65 -3.86 -0.81 -4.06
C TYR A 65 -3.47 0.58 -4.56
N ASP A 66 -3.34 1.56 -3.65
CA ASP A 66 -3.14 2.97 -3.96
C ASP A 66 -2.35 3.70 -2.87
N ASN A 67 -1.33 4.46 -3.27
CA ASN A 67 -0.45 5.17 -2.34
C ASN A 67 -1.17 6.30 -1.58
N VAL A 68 -2.18 6.94 -2.17
CA VAL A 68 -2.99 7.96 -1.49
C VAL A 68 -3.86 7.30 -0.40
N LEU A 69 -4.41 6.12 -0.69
CA LEU A 69 -5.13 5.33 0.31
C LEU A 69 -4.20 4.88 1.45
N ASP A 70 -2.97 4.46 1.14
CA ASP A 70 -1.96 4.14 2.15
C ASP A 70 -1.69 5.34 3.06
N ALA A 71 -1.53 6.53 2.47
CA ALA A 71 -1.32 7.77 3.22
C ALA A 71 -2.55 8.14 4.08
N ALA A 72 -3.76 7.97 3.55
CA ALA A 72 -5.00 8.17 4.30
C ALA A 72 -5.08 7.24 5.51
N CYS A 73 -4.76 5.97 5.35
CA CYS A 73 -4.69 5.01 6.45
C CYS A 73 -3.62 5.39 7.48
N LEU A 74 -2.44 5.83 7.02
CA LEU A 74 -1.33 6.25 7.86
C LEU A 74 -1.71 7.37 8.83
N ILE A 75 -2.49 8.34 8.34
CA ILE A 75 -2.93 9.50 9.14
C ILE A 75 -4.30 9.30 9.81
N GLY A 76 -4.87 8.09 9.74
CA GLY A 76 -6.17 7.78 10.35
C GLY A 76 -7.37 8.43 9.68
N ALA A 77 -7.25 8.82 8.42
CA ALA A 77 -8.36 9.33 7.61
C ALA A 77 -9.25 8.18 7.11
N ILE A 78 -9.79 7.40 8.05
CA ILE A 78 -10.65 6.24 7.79
C ILE A 78 -12.08 6.60 8.20
N PRO A 79 -13.04 6.66 7.26
CA PRO A 79 -14.44 6.94 7.61
C PRO A 79 -15.02 5.90 8.56
N GLU A 80 -15.89 6.34 9.49
CA GLU A 80 -16.48 5.50 10.54
C GLU A 80 -17.14 4.23 10.02
N ARG A 81 -17.77 4.29 8.84
CA ARG A 81 -18.43 3.12 8.23
C ARG A 81 -17.48 1.95 7.92
N TYR A 82 -16.18 2.23 7.73
CA TYR A 82 -15.17 1.17 7.56
C TYR A 82 -14.53 0.80 8.90
N ALA A 83 -14.27 1.80 9.75
CA ALA A 83 -13.65 1.59 11.06
C ALA A 83 -14.54 0.74 11.99
N ASN A 84 -15.87 0.90 11.89
CA ASN A 84 -16.85 0.23 12.75
C ASN A 84 -17.47 -1.02 12.10
N ALA A 85 -16.98 -1.45 10.93
CA ALA A 85 -17.55 -2.59 10.19
C ALA A 85 -17.15 -3.97 10.74
N GLY A 86 -16.30 -4.03 11.78
CA GLY A 86 -15.80 -5.32 12.31
C GLY A 86 -14.88 -6.07 11.36
N LEU A 87 -14.35 -5.39 10.34
CA LEU A 87 -13.41 -5.94 9.37
C LEU A 87 -11.98 -5.92 9.94
N SER A 88 -11.13 -6.84 9.46
CA SER A 88 -9.69 -6.71 9.68
C SER A 88 -9.15 -5.42 9.06
N PRO A 89 -7.99 -4.89 9.51
CA PRO A 89 -7.40 -3.70 8.91
C PRO A 89 -7.17 -3.82 7.40
N LEU A 90 -6.71 -4.99 6.92
CA LEU A 90 -6.48 -5.23 5.51
C LEU A 90 -7.79 -5.31 4.72
N ARG A 91 -8.81 -5.97 5.27
CA ARG A 91 -10.14 -6.05 4.63
C ARG A 91 -10.80 -4.66 4.57
N ALA A 92 -10.68 -3.86 5.64
CA ALA A 92 -11.16 -2.47 5.66
C ALA A 92 -10.44 -1.60 4.61
N TYR A 93 -9.12 -1.77 4.45
CA TYR A 93 -8.35 -1.13 3.40
C TYR A 93 -8.90 -1.45 2.00
N PHE A 94 -9.11 -2.73 1.70
CA PHE A 94 -9.70 -3.12 0.41
C PHE A 94 -11.18 -2.73 0.28
N ALA A 95 -11.94 -2.70 1.37
CA ALA A 95 -13.32 -2.20 1.36
C ALA A 95 -13.39 -0.72 0.96
N MET A 96 -12.44 0.11 1.44
CA MET A 96 -12.32 1.50 0.98
C MET A 96 -12.02 1.60 -0.51
N ALA A 97 -11.19 0.70 -1.04
CA ALA A 97 -10.78 0.72 -2.45
C ALA A 97 -11.85 0.15 -3.41
N ARG A 98 -12.58 -0.88 -3.01
CA ARG A 98 -13.43 -1.70 -3.90
C ARG A 98 -14.85 -1.93 -3.38
N GLY A 99 -15.13 -1.57 -2.16
CA GLY A 99 -16.32 -2.00 -1.43
C GLY A 99 -16.16 -3.41 -0.85
N ASP A 100 -17.13 -3.79 -0.04
CA ASP A 100 -17.25 -5.13 0.55
C ASP A 100 -18.73 -5.54 0.49
N ALA A 101 -19.05 -6.51 -0.37
CA ALA A 101 -20.43 -6.96 -0.59
C ALA A 101 -21.01 -7.70 0.62
N GLU A 102 -20.17 -8.42 1.37
CA GLU A 102 -20.63 -9.15 2.55
C GLU A 102 -20.97 -8.21 3.72
N ALA A 103 -20.23 -7.11 3.83
CA ALA A 103 -20.47 -6.07 4.83
C ALA A 103 -21.43 -4.97 4.34
N ASP A 104 -21.95 -5.07 3.11
CA ASP A 104 -22.78 -4.04 2.43
C ASP A 104 -22.14 -2.63 2.45
N ILE A 105 -20.82 -2.58 2.21
CA ILE A 105 -20.05 -1.34 2.23
C ILE A 105 -19.64 -0.97 0.81
N LYS A 106 -19.94 0.29 0.40
CA LYS A 106 -19.53 0.84 -0.90
C LYS A 106 -18.10 1.35 -0.82
N ALA A 107 -17.38 1.28 -1.96
CA ALA A 107 -16.05 1.86 -2.10
C ALA A 107 -16.06 3.39 -1.97
N LEU A 108 -14.91 3.95 -1.64
CA LEU A 108 -14.64 5.38 -1.78
C LEU A 108 -14.56 5.77 -3.27
N PRO A 109 -14.83 7.04 -3.60
CA PRO A 109 -14.72 7.50 -4.98
C PRO A 109 -13.28 7.44 -5.49
N MET A 110 -13.14 7.19 -6.80
CA MET A 110 -11.86 7.15 -7.50
C MET A 110 -11.75 8.31 -8.47
N ARG A 111 -10.57 8.94 -8.55
CA ARG A 111 -10.28 10.05 -9.47
C ARG A 111 -8.96 9.84 -10.17
N LYS A 112 -8.81 10.40 -11.37
CA LYS A 112 -7.53 10.47 -12.06
C LYS A 112 -6.55 11.37 -11.31
N TRP A 113 -5.30 10.95 -11.24
CA TRP A 113 -4.20 11.79 -10.79
C TRP A 113 -3.79 12.69 -11.96
N PHE A 114 -4.26 13.95 -11.94
CA PHE A 114 -4.08 14.91 -13.02
C PHE A 114 -4.55 14.37 -14.39
N THR A 115 -3.70 14.44 -15.41
CA THR A 115 -3.96 13.93 -16.76
C THR A 115 -3.37 12.54 -17.01
N THR A 116 -2.89 11.86 -15.98
CA THR A 116 -2.30 10.52 -16.08
C THR A 116 -3.37 9.42 -16.16
N ASN A 117 -2.93 8.19 -16.47
CA ASN A 117 -3.79 7.00 -16.35
C ASN A 117 -3.84 6.43 -14.93
N TYR A 118 -3.06 6.99 -14.00
CA TYR A 118 -3.14 6.60 -12.59
C TYR A 118 -4.40 7.20 -11.95
N HIS A 119 -5.13 6.36 -11.24
CA HIS A 119 -6.30 6.74 -10.45
C HIS A 119 -6.01 6.50 -8.98
N TYR A 120 -6.44 7.40 -8.14
CA TYR A 120 -6.29 7.30 -6.69
C TYR A 120 -7.65 7.25 -6.01
N ILE A 121 -7.70 6.66 -4.82
CA ILE A 121 -8.88 6.64 -3.96
C ILE A 121 -8.94 7.98 -3.23
N VAL A 122 -10.05 8.70 -3.37
CA VAL A 122 -10.22 10.01 -2.77
C VAL A 122 -10.53 9.85 -1.29
N PRO A 123 -9.67 10.36 -0.37
CA PRO A 123 -9.96 10.33 1.05
C PRO A 123 -11.24 11.10 1.38
N GLU A 124 -12.03 10.56 2.27
CA GLU A 124 -13.24 11.23 2.79
C GLU A 124 -12.93 11.80 4.17
N LEU A 125 -13.03 13.10 4.30
CA LEU A 125 -12.81 13.83 5.54
C LEU A 125 -14.11 14.55 5.92
N ALA A 126 -14.48 14.49 7.19
CA ALA A 126 -15.61 15.24 7.74
C ALA A 126 -15.10 16.43 8.55
N ASP A 127 -15.96 17.43 8.75
CA ASP A 127 -15.68 18.54 9.67
C ASP A 127 -15.39 17.98 11.07
N GLY A 128 -14.26 18.41 11.63
CA GLY A 128 -13.81 17.91 12.95
C GLY A 128 -13.03 16.60 12.92
N SER A 129 -12.75 16.01 11.74
CA SER A 129 -11.83 14.86 11.63
C SER A 129 -10.50 15.16 12.29
N ARG A 130 -10.06 14.30 13.22
CA ARG A 130 -8.78 14.44 13.89
C ARG A 130 -7.78 13.48 13.26
N LEU A 131 -6.89 14.04 12.44
CA LEU A 131 -5.81 13.29 11.84
C LEU A 131 -4.71 13.03 12.87
N ARG A 132 -4.21 11.79 12.91
CA ARG A 132 -3.11 11.36 13.78
C ARG A 132 -2.36 10.22 13.11
N LEU A 133 -1.11 10.05 13.46
CA LEU A 133 -0.37 8.86 13.04
C LEU A 133 -1.08 7.61 13.57
N SER A 134 -1.60 6.79 12.69
CA SER A 134 -2.44 5.61 12.99
C SER A 134 -1.91 4.32 12.37
N GLY A 135 -0.87 4.40 11.55
CA GLY A 135 -0.27 3.24 10.91
C GLY A 135 1.25 3.23 11.04
N ASP A 136 1.83 2.05 10.86
CA ASP A 136 3.27 1.80 11.01
C ASP A 136 3.97 1.42 9.70
N LYS A 137 3.25 1.32 8.59
CA LYS A 137 3.74 0.84 7.29
C LYS A 137 5.10 1.44 6.86
N PRO A 138 5.33 2.80 6.90
CA PRO A 138 6.61 3.36 6.49
C PRO A 138 7.77 2.90 7.38
N PHE A 139 7.50 2.71 8.67
CA PHE A 139 8.51 2.26 9.65
C PHE A 139 8.78 0.77 9.52
N GLU A 140 7.75 -0.03 9.27
CA GLU A 140 7.88 -1.48 9.06
C GLU A 140 8.68 -1.78 7.80
N GLU A 141 8.34 -1.16 6.66
CA GLU A 141 9.08 -1.35 5.41
C GLU A 141 10.53 -0.85 5.50
N TYR A 142 10.77 0.25 6.23
CA TYR A 142 12.13 0.70 6.47
C TYR A 142 12.94 -0.32 7.29
N ARG A 143 12.36 -0.89 8.37
CA ARG A 143 13.00 -1.94 9.18
C ARG A 143 13.23 -3.20 8.37
N GLU A 144 12.25 -3.61 7.57
CA GLU A 144 12.35 -4.76 6.66
C GLU A 144 13.52 -4.61 5.67
N ALA A 145 13.73 -3.42 5.11
CA ALA A 145 14.88 -3.14 4.25
C ALA A 145 16.20 -3.14 5.03
N LEU A 146 16.21 -2.64 6.27
CA LEU A 146 17.40 -2.68 7.13
C LEU A 146 17.85 -4.11 7.46
N GLU A 147 16.94 -5.07 7.58
CA GLU A 147 17.27 -6.50 7.74
C GLU A 147 18.11 -7.04 6.56
N LEU A 148 17.97 -6.43 5.38
CA LEU A 148 18.79 -6.72 4.18
C LEU A 148 20.08 -5.88 4.10
N GLY A 149 20.36 -5.06 5.12
CA GLY A 149 21.46 -4.11 5.10
C GLY A 149 21.24 -2.90 4.18
N ILE A 150 19.99 -2.63 3.78
CA ILE A 150 19.65 -1.54 2.85
C ILE A 150 19.00 -0.40 3.64
N ARG A 151 19.64 0.78 3.60
CA ARG A 151 19.05 2.02 4.13
C ARG A 151 18.21 2.68 3.05
N THR A 152 16.91 2.62 3.21
CA THR A 152 15.97 3.20 2.26
C THR A 152 15.57 4.62 2.65
N ARG A 153 14.95 5.32 1.71
CA ARG A 153 14.31 6.61 1.91
C ARG A 153 12.79 6.42 1.76
N PRO A 154 12.01 6.53 2.86
CA PRO A 154 10.56 6.41 2.78
C PRO A 154 9.95 7.45 1.83
N PHE A 155 9.08 6.99 0.95
CA PHE A 155 8.26 7.81 0.07
C PHE A 155 6.91 8.07 0.76
N ILE A 156 6.49 9.32 0.84
CA ILE A 156 5.20 9.73 1.40
C ILE A 156 4.53 10.64 0.37
N VAL A 157 3.27 10.34 0.04
CA VAL A 157 2.43 11.11 -0.89
C VAL A 157 1.81 12.30 -0.16
#